data_216f897bc7cc03ed9c941beb5f510aa7
#
_entry.id   216f897bc7cc03ed9c941beb5f510aa7
#
_cell.length_a   1.000
_cell.length_b   1.000
_cell.length_c   1.000
_cell.angle_alpha   90.00
_cell.angle_beta   90.00
_cell.angle_gamma   90.00
#
_symmetry.space_group_name_H-M   'P 1'
#
loop_
_entity.id
_entity.type
_entity.pdbx_description
1 polymer ?
#
loop_
_entity_poly.entity_id
_entity_poly.type
_entity_poly.pdbx_seq_one_letter_code
_entity_poly.pdbx_strand_id
1 'polypeptide(L)'
;MKKLSVPYTIVRGGVYYLNLRWNNQFIRQSLATKDPMEAFQKVNQLAPIFSNPKTCEQTLRQQVFEMGGSSKRLRGNALKLVQSDESSLLLSQGFSLYKREQVLENWGVRTAAQNEASFKQLIEVIGDIPITAVTKSVVRGYKQTLLSYPANRYKGKRKEKTLEQLVEEGCVSISLETARNIMGRVSSFFNWLVTQGYREDNPFSGVAPRRVHSARSERSPFTDDDLKLLFGTALYKDKVYAHDWQYWLPLLGLYTGARLEELCQLKVRDFKVTDGCHYIDIHGEGDTQNRVKTPSSIRKIPVHSELINLGLLDVVNKRSRECFLFNLKRINTNLGHLPSKWFSGYKAS
;
A
#
# COMPACT_ATOMS: atom_id res chain seq x y z
N MET A 1 15.97 -24.99 -19.87
CA MET A 1 16.25 -23.75 -19.12
C MET A 1 15.57 -22.58 -19.85
N LYS A 2 14.57 -21.91 -19.22
CA LYS A 2 13.96 -20.71 -19.79
C LYS A 2 15.01 -19.59 -19.80
N LYS A 3 15.31 -19.01 -20.98
CA LYS A 3 16.18 -17.85 -21.08
C LYS A 3 15.58 -16.69 -20.30
N LEU A 4 16.34 -16.10 -19.35
CA LEU A 4 15.94 -14.88 -18.66
C LEU A 4 15.72 -13.77 -19.70
N SER A 5 14.52 -13.22 -19.75
CA SER A 5 14.20 -12.06 -20.59
C SER A 5 14.57 -10.79 -19.85
N VAL A 6 15.54 -10.04 -20.36
CA VAL A 6 15.92 -8.73 -19.78
C VAL A 6 15.04 -7.64 -20.39
N PRO A 7 14.31 -6.84 -19.59
CA PRO A 7 13.45 -5.76 -20.09
C PRO A 7 14.22 -4.77 -20.97
N TYR A 8 13.54 -4.20 -21.96
CA TYR A 8 14.09 -3.19 -22.88
C TYR A 8 15.34 -3.63 -23.64
N THR A 9 15.58 -4.93 -23.81
CA THR A 9 16.74 -5.43 -24.57
C THR A 9 16.35 -6.39 -25.69
N ILE A 10 17.23 -6.47 -26.68
CA ILE A 10 17.23 -7.52 -27.72
C ILE A 10 18.60 -8.19 -27.74
N VAL A 11 18.64 -9.46 -28.09
CA VAL A 11 19.89 -10.23 -28.24
C VAL A 11 20.22 -10.41 -29.70
N ARG A 12 21.45 -10.02 -30.08
CA ARG A 12 22.00 -10.24 -31.45
C ARG A 12 23.39 -10.84 -31.34
N GLY A 13 23.62 -11.99 -31.97
CA GLY A 13 24.90 -12.67 -31.91
C GLY A 13 25.34 -13.01 -30.45
N GLY A 14 24.38 -13.28 -29.55
CA GLY A 14 24.65 -13.54 -28.12
C GLY A 14 24.92 -12.29 -27.29
N VAL A 15 24.98 -11.09 -27.86
CA VAL A 15 25.20 -9.83 -27.15
C VAL A 15 23.86 -9.13 -26.89
N TYR A 16 23.70 -8.56 -25.70
CA TYR A 16 22.52 -7.75 -25.33
C TYR A 16 22.66 -6.32 -25.88
N TYR A 17 21.59 -5.81 -26.45
CA TYR A 17 21.43 -4.44 -26.94
C TYR A 17 20.27 -3.78 -26.23
N LEU A 18 20.42 -2.54 -25.80
CA LEU A 18 19.28 -1.68 -25.43
C LEU A 18 18.36 -1.53 -26.64
N ASN A 19 17.06 -1.69 -26.47
CA ASN A 19 16.02 -1.48 -27.47
C ASN A 19 14.86 -0.71 -26.85
N LEU A 20 15.03 0.59 -26.75
CA LEU A 20 14.07 1.50 -26.11
C LEU A 20 13.35 2.35 -27.15
N ARG A 21 12.04 2.48 -27.04
CA ARG A 21 11.27 3.45 -27.81
C ARG A 21 11.19 4.76 -27.03
N TRP A 22 11.85 5.80 -27.55
CA TRP A 22 11.92 7.12 -26.96
C TRP A 22 11.47 8.18 -27.96
N ASN A 23 10.50 9.04 -27.59
CA ASN A 23 9.95 10.09 -28.46
C ASN A 23 9.65 9.61 -29.91
N ASN A 24 8.95 8.49 -30.05
CA ASN A 24 8.62 7.82 -31.30
C ASN A 24 9.81 7.28 -32.12
N GLN A 25 11.04 7.33 -31.61
CA GLN A 25 12.23 6.74 -32.23
C GLN A 25 12.75 5.55 -31.40
N PHE A 26 13.40 4.59 -32.09
CA PHE A 26 14.04 3.46 -31.43
C PHE A 26 15.52 3.76 -31.15
N ILE A 27 15.90 3.76 -29.89
CA ILE A 27 17.30 3.79 -29.49
C ILE A 27 17.78 2.35 -29.39
N ARG A 28 18.74 1.99 -30.24
CA ARG A 28 19.37 0.68 -30.25
C ARG A 28 20.85 0.83 -30.08
N GLN A 29 21.40 0.35 -28.97
CA GLN A 29 22.82 0.44 -28.67
C GLN A 29 23.31 -0.79 -27.92
N SER A 30 24.52 -1.27 -28.21
CA SER A 30 25.10 -2.43 -27.56
C SER A 30 25.35 -2.15 -26.08
N LEU A 31 24.98 -3.09 -25.22
CA LEU A 31 25.33 -3.11 -23.80
C LEU A 31 26.68 -3.80 -23.55
N ALA A 32 27.34 -4.25 -24.63
CA ALA A 32 28.65 -4.91 -24.64
C ALA A 32 28.76 -6.09 -23.65
N THR A 33 27.67 -6.82 -23.43
CA THR A 33 27.65 -8.00 -22.57
C THR A 33 26.85 -9.14 -23.18
N LYS A 34 27.24 -10.37 -22.85
CA LYS A 34 26.54 -11.61 -23.16
C LYS A 34 25.81 -12.17 -21.93
N ASP A 35 26.09 -11.62 -20.75
CA ASP A 35 25.48 -12.04 -19.50
C ASP A 35 24.14 -11.32 -19.28
N PRO A 36 23.03 -12.06 -19.08
CA PRO A 36 21.72 -11.48 -18.81
C PRO A 36 21.64 -10.67 -17.52
N MET A 37 22.40 -11.03 -16.48
CA MET A 37 22.41 -10.30 -15.21
C MET A 37 23.16 -8.96 -15.35
N GLU A 38 24.28 -8.95 -16.05
CA GLU A 38 25.01 -7.71 -16.35
C GLU A 38 24.18 -6.78 -17.27
N ALA A 39 23.48 -7.34 -18.26
CA ALA A 39 22.57 -6.58 -19.11
C ALA A 39 21.42 -5.95 -18.30
N PHE A 40 20.84 -6.68 -17.36
CA PHE A 40 19.80 -6.20 -16.47
C PHE A 40 20.28 -5.05 -15.58
N GLN A 41 21.48 -5.18 -14.99
CA GLN A 41 22.09 -4.12 -14.17
C GLN A 41 22.32 -2.85 -14.99
N LYS A 42 22.87 -2.96 -16.21
CA LYS A 42 23.07 -1.83 -17.11
C LYS A 42 21.79 -1.11 -17.50
N VAL A 43 20.71 -1.86 -17.76
CA VAL A 43 19.39 -1.29 -18.06
C VAL A 43 18.84 -0.55 -16.85
N ASN A 44 18.97 -1.11 -15.64
CA ASN A 44 18.50 -0.46 -14.41
C ASN A 44 19.26 0.84 -14.10
N GLN A 45 20.55 0.90 -14.37
CA GLN A 45 21.32 2.15 -14.23
C GLN A 45 20.86 3.25 -15.19
N LEU A 46 20.33 2.87 -16.36
CA LEU A 46 19.76 3.81 -17.34
C LEU A 46 18.29 4.20 -17.04
N ALA A 47 17.59 3.44 -16.22
CA ALA A 47 16.17 3.67 -15.91
C ALA A 47 15.84 5.09 -15.38
N PRO A 48 16.65 5.73 -14.51
CA PRO A 48 16.43 7.11 -14.07
C PRO A 48 16.48 8.13 -15.21
N ILE A 49 17.23 7.83 -16.25
CA ILE A 49 17.43 8.70 -17.42
C ILE A 49 16.21 8.60 -18.35
N PHE A 50 15.64 7.39 -18.48
CA PHE A 50 14.42 7.16 -19.25
C PHE A 50 13.20 7.84 -18.63
N SER A 51 13.18 7.98 -17.31
CA SER A 51 12.06 8.54 -16.56
C SER A 51 12.07 10.08 -16.53
N ASN A 52 13.13 10.73 -17.00
CA ASN A 52 13.24 12.17 -17.00
C ASN A 52 12.83 12.75 -18.39
N PRO A 53 11.68 13.44 -18.51
CA PRO A 53 11.20 13.98 -19.78
C PRO A 53 12.09 15.09 -20.37
N LYS A 54 13.04 15.63 -19.59
CA LYS A 54 14.00 16.67 -20.03
C LYS A 54 15.32 16.09 -20.59
N THR A 55 15.51 14.78 -20.53
CA THR A 55 16.74 14.15 -21.03
C THR A 55 16.72 14.13 -22.55
N CYS A 56 17.80 14.60 -23.19
CA CYS A 56 17.91 14.52 -24.65
C CYS A 56 18.46 13.15 -25.09
N GLU A 57 18.14 12.75 -26.32
CA GLU A 57 18.59 11.48 -26.92
C GLU A 57 20.12 11.34 -26.94
N GLN A 58 20.85 12.43 -27.18
CA GLN A 58 22.30 12.42 -27.21
C GLN A 58 22.93 12.05 -25.86
N THR A 59 22.40 12.60 -24.78
CA THR A 59 22.84 12.29 -23.40
C THR A 59 22.63 10.80 -23.09
N LEU A 60 21.48 10.25 -23.50
CA LEU A 60 21.20 8.82 -23.31
C LEU A 60 22.16 7.95 -24.12
N ARG A 61 22.40 8.27 -25.40
CA ARG A 61 23.34 7.52 -26.25
C ARG A 61 24.77 7.59 -25.73
N GLN A 62 25.20 8.75 -25.22
CA GLN A 62 26.53 8.93 -24.64
C GLN A 62 26.70 8.07 -23.39
N GLN A 63 25.74 8.06 -22.48
CA GLN A 63 25.84 7.24 -21.26
C GLN A 63 25.78 5.73 -21.54
N VAL A 64 24.97 5.29 -22.50
CA VAL A 64 24.99 3.87 -22.94
C VAL A 64 26.33 3.52 -23.58
N PHE A 65 26.93 4.44 -24.34
CA PHE A 65 28.26 4.24 -24.93
C PHE A 65 29.35 4.15 -23.86
N GLU A 66 29.34 5.02 -22.86
CA GLU A 66 30.26 5.01 -21.72
C GLU A 66 30.16 3.71 -20.91
N MET A 67 28.97 3.16 -20.76
CA MET A 67 28.73 1.86 -20.12
C MET A 67 29.17 0.66 -20.98
N GLY A 68 29.16 0.80 -22.31
CA GLY A 68 29.56 -0.24 -23.26
C GLY A 68 31.07 -0.29 -23.54
N GLY A 69 31.75 0.81 -23.36
CA GLY A 69 33.11 1.01 -23.81
C GLY A 69 34.18 0.94 -22.73
N SER A 70 34.36 -0.13 -21.99
CA SER A 70 35.60 -0.49 -21.28
C SER A 70 35.39 -1.45 -20.11
N SER A 71 35.36 -2.74 -20.36
CA SER A 71 35.33 -3.74 -19.29
C SER A 71 36.60 -3.86 -18.45
N LYS A 72 37.66 -3.13 -18.76
CA LYS A 72 38.94 -3.17 -18.00
C LYS A 72 39.16 -1.99 -17.05
N ARG A 73 38.48 -0.84 -17.21
CA ARG A 73 38.71 0.33 -16.32
C ARG A 73 37.66 0.49 -15.21
N LEU A 74 36.50 -0.10 -15.33
CA LEU A 74 35.39 0.06 -14.36
C LEU A 74 35.49 -0.86 -13.12
N ARG A 75 36.26 -1.97 -13.16
CA ARG A 75 36.45 -2.84 -11.99
C ARG A 75 37.21 -2.20 -10.83
N GLY A 76 38.03 -1.17 -11.09
CA GLY A 76 38.78 -0.48 -10.03
C GLY A 76 38.05 0.74 -9.43
N ASN A 77 37.25 1.46 -10.23
CA ASN A 77 36.65 2.72 -9.79
C ASN A 77 35.20 2.58 -9.36
N ALA A 78 34.42 1.65 -9.92
CA ALA A 78 33.06 1.40 -9.46
C ALA A 78 33.01 0.79 -8.05
N LEU A 79 33.94 -0.10 -7.72
CA LEU A 79 34.10 -0.60 -6.36
C LEU A 79 34.58 0.46 -5.36
N LYS A 80 35.40 1.44 -5.81
CA LYS A 80 35.84 2.55 -4.95
C LYS A 80 34.78 3.65 -4.77
N LEU A 81 33.93 3.91 -5.76
CA LEU A 81 32.84 4.90 -5.64
C LEU A 81 31.68 4.42 -4.76
N VAL A 82 31.45 3.10 -4.69
CA VAL A 82 30.44 2.51 -3.79
C VAL A 82 30.96 2.40 -2.36
N GLN A 83 32.28 2.29 -2.14
CA GLN A 83 32.86 2.16 -0.79
C GLN A 83 33.10 3.48 -0.06
N SER A 84 33.04 4.66 -0.72
CA SER A 84 33.39 5.94 -0.07
C SER A 84 32.19 6.73 0.49
N ASP A 85 30.92 6.35 0.23
CA ASP A 85 29.75 7.12 0.69
C ASP A 85 28.65 6.30 1.41
N GLU A 86 28.80 4.98 1.55
CA GLU A 86 27.79 4.13 2.23
C GLU A 86 27.69 4.41 3.74
N SER A 87 28.75 4.96 4.35
CA SER A 87 28.77 5.29 5.78
C SER A 87 28.01 6.57 6.13
N SER A 88 27.58 7.35 5.15
CA SER A 88 26.93 8.66 5.36
C SER A 88 25.46 8.73 4.94
N LEU A 89 24.86 7.66 4.37
CA LEU A 89 23.47 7.69 3.92
C LEU A 89 22.51 7.97 5.10
N LEU A 90 21.83 9.12 5.06
CA LEU A 90 20.86 9.50 6.08
C LEU A 90 19.57 8.67 5.97
N LEU A 91 18.86 8.56 7.08
CA LEU A 91 17.55 7.89 7.13
C LEU A 91 16.58 8.42 6.07
N SER A 92 16.47 9.75 5.92
CA SER A 92 15.58 10.39 4.95
C SER A 92 15.93 10.05 3.49
N GLN A 93 17.23 9.97 3.19
CA GLN A 93 17.73 9.62 1.85
C GLN A 93 17.44 8.14 1.55
N GLY A 94 17.78 7.24 2.47
CA GLY A 94 17.50 5.81 2.35
C GLY A 94 16.00 5.53 2.19
N PHE A 95 15.14 6.22 2.99
CA PHE A 95 13.71 6.07 2.87
C PHE A 95 13.16 6.59 1.54
N SER A 96 13.73 7.65 1.00
CA SER A 96 13.33 8.18 -0.32
C SER A 96 13.58 7.16 -1.44
N LEU A 97 14.70 6.43 -1.37
CA LEU A 97 15.02 5.33 -2.29
C LEU A 97 14.02 4.17 -2.13
N TYR A 98 13.82 3.71 -0.89
CA TYR A 98 12.86 2.66 -0.55
C TYR A 98 11.45 2.98 -1.02
N LYS A 99 10.95 4.18 -0.71
CA LYS A 99 9.63 4.64 -1.11
C LYS A 99 9.47 4.62 -2.63
N ARG A 100 10.47 5.12 -3.38
CA ARG A 100 10.41 5.17 -4.85
C ARG A 100 10.25 3.78 -5.44
N GLU A 101 11.04 2.81 -4.98
CA GLU A 101 10.95 1.41 -5.42
C GLU A 101 9.60 0.80 -5.05
N GLN A 102 9.20 0.92 -3.78
CA GLN A 102 7.97 0.31 -3.28
C GLN A 102 6.69 0.90 -3.90
N VAL A 103 6.67 2.19 -4.23
CA VAL A 103 5.52 2.81 -4.94
C VAL A 103 5.39 2.27 -6.36
N LEU A 104 6.50 1.98 -7.02
CA LEU A 104 6.48 1.39 -8.36
C LEU A 104 6.00 -0.07 -8.35
N GLU A 105 6.34 -0.84 -7.32
CA GLU A 105 6.12 -2.28 -7.29
C GLU A 105 4.90 -2.70 -6.48
N ASN A 106 4.70 -2.12 -5.30
CA ASN A 106 3.84 -2.73 -4.29
C ASN A 106 2.87 -1.77 -3.58
N TRP A 107 3.20 -0.47 -3.43
CA TRP A 107 2.42 0.40 -2.56
C TRP A 107 1.32 1.16 -3.29
N GLY A 108 0.08 0.94 -2.86
CA GLY A 108 -0.99 1.89 -3.16
C GLY A 108 -0.84 3.19 -2.34
N VAL A 109 -1.52 4.24 -2.76
CA VAL A 109 -1.49 5.61 -2.17
C VAL A 109 -1.62 5.59 -0.64
N ARG A 110 -2.56 4.80 -0.10
CA ARG A 110 -2.78 4.70 1.35
C ARG A 110 -1.60 4.06 2.09
N THR A 111 -1.01 3.00 1.53
CA THR A 111 0.14 2.32 2.11
C THR A 111 1.36 3.24 2.11
N ALA A 112 1.60 3.97 1.03
CA ALA A 112 2.66 4.95 0.94
C ALA A 112 2.51 6.03 2.03
N ALA A 113 1.32 6.64 2.16
CA ALA A 113 1.05 7.64 3.19
C ALA A 113 1.25 7.12 4.62
N GLN A 114 0.87 5.86 4.89
CA GLN A 114 1.08 5.24 6.21
C GLN A 114 2.54 4.98 6.52
N ASN A 115 3.33 4.56 5.54
CA ASN A 115 4.78 4.37 5.71
C ASN A 115 5.48 5.71 5.91
N GLU A 116 5.12 6.75 5.13
CA GLU A 116 5.64 8.11 5.32
C GLU A 116 5.36 8.66 6.72
N ALA A 117 4.12 8.50 7.21
CA ALA A 117 3.76 8.93 8.57
C ALA A 117 4.57 8.20 9.63
N SER A 118 4.78 6.88 9.48
CA SER A 118 5.60 6.09 10.41
C SER A 118 7.06 6.51 10.36
N PHE A 119 7.57 6.84 9.18
CA PHE A 119 8.94 7.28 9.00
C PHE A 119 9.17 8.71 9.53
N LYS A 120 8.19 9.61 9.33
CA LYS A 120 8.20 10.95 9.94
C LYS A 120 8.27 10.88 11.46
N GLN A 121 7.53 9.96 12.08
CA GLN A 121 7.59 9.73 13.52
C GLN A 121 8.95 9.19 13.96
N LEU A 122 9.58 8.32 13.19
CA LEU A 122 10.93 7.85 13.48
C LEU A 122 11.91 9.03 13.52
N ILE A 123 11.95 9.84 12.45
CA ILE A 123 12.85 11.01 12.38
C ILE A 123 12.55 12.03 13.48
N GLU A 124 11.28 12.25 13.82
CA GLU A 124 10.90 13.16 14.93
C GLU A 124 11.51 12.73 16.26
N VAL A 125 11.62 11.42 16.51
CA VAL A 125 12.08 10.88 17.79
C VAL A 125 13.61 10.69 17.83
N ILE A 126 14.24 10.19 16.76
CA ILE A 126 15.67 9.86 16.79
C ILE A 126 16.54 10.79 15.96
N GLY A 127 15.95 11.75 15.23
CA GLY A 127 16.63 12.62 14.29
C GLY A 127 16.87 11.96 12.93
N ASP A 128 17.29 12.77 11.96
CA ASP A 128 17.73 12.29 10.65
C ASP A 128 19.21 11.92 10.69
N ILE A 129 19.50 10.75 11.22
CA ILE A 129 20.86 10.24 11.44
C ILE A 129 21.28 9.26 10.35
N PRO A 130 22.59 8.98 10.19
CA PRO A 130 23.06 7.92 9.29
C PRO A 130 22.41 6.58 9.58
N ILE A 131 22.06 5.84 8.54
CA ILE A 131 21.43 4.51 8.70
C ILE A 131 22.27 3.55 9.56
N THR A 132 23.60 3.67 9.51
CA THR A 132 24.55 2.88 10.30
C THR A 132 24.54 3.24 11.78
N ALA A 133 24.17 4.47 12.15
CA ALA A 133 24.08 4.93 13.53
C ALA A 133 22.83 4.38 14.26
N VAL A 134 21.86 3.81 13.53
CA VAL A 134 20.65 3.21 14.13
C VAL A 134 21.01 1.83 14.69
N THR A 135 21.40 1.80 15.96
CA THR A 135 21.72 0.57 16.70
C THR A 135 20.51 -0.02 17.40
N LYS A 136 20.60 -1.25 17.91
CA LYS A 136 19.55 -1.84 18.76
C LYS A 136 19.25 -1.02 20.01
N SER A 137 20.26 -0.31 20.56
CA SER A 137 20.09 0.60 21.71
C SER A 137 19.20 1.78 21.32
N VAL A 138 19.48 2.43 20.17
CA VAL A 138 18.65 3.52 19.63
C VAL A 138 17.22 3.06 19.40
N VAL A 139 17.02 1.86 18.83
CA VAL A 139 15.68 1.30 18.60
C VAL A 139 14.93 1.00 19.90
N ARG A 140 15.61 0.59 20.96
CA ARG A 140 14.99 0.40 22.29
C ARG A 140 14.54 1.73 22.88
N GLY A 141 15.37 2.79 22.79
CA GLY A 141 14.98 4.15 23.19
C GLY A 141 13.79 4.65 22.38
N TYR A 142 13.84 4.51 21.05
CA TYR A 142 12.70 4.83 20.17
C TYR A 142 11.41 4.12 20.59
N LYS A 143 11.48 2.82 20.89
CA LYS A 143 10.31 2.06 21.36
C LYS A 143 9.72 2.67 22.66
N GLN A 144 10.55 3.04 23.62
CA GLN A 144 10.07 3.65 24.89
C GLN A 144 9.35 4.97 24.62
N THR A 145 9.94 5.86 23.82
CA THR A 145 9.30 7.12 23.42
C THR A 145 8.03 6.87 22.63
N LEU A 146 8.02 5.86 21.73
CA LEU A 146 6.85 5.54 20.93
C LEU A 146 5.65 5.05 21.77
N LEU A 147 5.89 4.38 22.90
CA LEU A 147 4.82 3.94 23.81
C LEU A 147 4.13 5.09 24.53
N SER A 148 4.79 6.23 24.74
CA SER A 148 4.23 7.47 25.26
C SER A 148 3.87 8.48 24.15
N TYR A 149 4.03 8.12 22.88
CA TYR A 149 3.82 9.02 21.75
C TYR A 149 2.35 9.46 21.63
N PRO A 150 2.06 10.79 21.56
CA PRO A 150 0.70 11.30 21.57
C PRO A 150 -0.13 10.84 20.36
N ALA A 151 -1.33 10.32 20.62
CA ALA A 151 -2.28 10.02 19.57
C ALA A 151 -2.69 11.30 18.83
N ASN A 152 -2.87 11.20 17.50
CA ASN A 152 -3.23 12.33 16.64
C ASN A 152 -2.23 13.52 16.71
N ARG A 153 -0.93 13.24 16.89
CA ARG A 153 0.18 14.20 16.99
C ARG A 153 0.10 15.35 15.98
N TYR A 154 -0.25 15.05 14.74
CA TYR A 154 -0.29 16.01 13.63
C TYR A 154 -1.68 16.60 13.33
N LYS A 155 -2.66 16.47 14.26
CA LYS A 155 -4.00 17.03 14.08
C LYS A 155 -4.21 18.30 14.91
N GLY A 156 -4.85 19.31 14.29
CA GLY A 156 -5.22 20.57 14.94
C GLY A 156 -4.01 21.28 15.58
N LYS A 157 -4.20 21.86 16.75
CA LYS A 157 -3.18 22.60 17.49
C LYS A 157 -2.00 21.76 17.97
N ARG A 158 -2.14 20.43 18.03
CA ARG A 158 -1.06 19.52 18.46
C ARG A 158 0.16 19.54 17.54
N LYS A 159 -0.03 19.85 16.26
CA LYS A 159 1.08 19.94 15.28
C LYS A 159 2.09 21.07 15.60
N GLU A 160 1.65 22.09 16.35
CA GLU A 160 2.43 23.28 16.69
C GLU A 160 3.26 23.11 17.97
N LYS A 161 2.95 22.09 18.78
CA LYS A 161 3.62 21.78 20.04
C LYS A 161 4.79 20.83 19.84
N THR A 162 5.76 20.80 20.74
CA THR A 162 6.82 19.79 20.74
C THR A 162 6.30 18.45 21.28
N LEU A 163 7.08 17.38 21.08
CA LEU A 163 6.71 16.06 21.61
C LEU A 163 6.68 16.07 23.15
N GLU A 164 7.69 16.72 23.76
CA GLU A 164 7.83 16.86 25.21
C GLU A 164 6.61 17.58 25.80
N GLN A 165 6.22 18.73 25.24
CA GLN A 165 5.04 19.49 25.68
C GLN A 165 3.76 18.65 25.66
N LEU A 166 3.56 17.82 24.62
CA LEU A 166 2.37 16.98 24.53
C LEU A 166 2.39 15.80 25.52
N VAL A 167 3.57 15.30 25.86
CA VAL A 167 3.72 14.25 26.87
C VAL A 167 3.49 14.83 28.26
N GLU A 168 4.06 16.01 28.57
CA GLU A 168 3.85 16.72 29.82
C GLU A 168 2.38 17.12 30.06
N GLU A 169 1.66 17.48 29.00
CA GLU A 169 0.22 17.77 29.05
C GLU A 169 -0.65 16.51 29.28
N GLY A 170 -0.06 15.33 29.40
CA GLY A 170 -0.78 14.08 29.60
C GLY A 170 -1.67 13.66 28.43
N CYS A 171 -1.29 14.03 27.19
CA CYS A 171 -2.04 13.62 26.01
C CYS A 171 -2.14 12.10 25.91
N VAL A 172 -3.33 11.59 25.56
CA VAL A 172 -3.53 10.15 25.31
C VAL A 172 -2.52 9.64 24.31
N SER A 173 -1.77 8.61 24.67
CA SER A 173 -0.78 7.96 23.83
C SER A 173 -1.42 7.04 22.78
N ILE A 174 -0.65 6.69 21.76
CA ILE A 174 -1.06 5.69 20.78
C ILE A 174 -1.21 4.31 21.42
N SER A 175 -2.09 3.47 20.89
CA SER A 175 -2.24 2.09 21.35
C SER A 175 -0.99 1.26 21.08
N LEU A 176 -0.79 0.21 21.89
CA LEU A 176 0.31 -0.75 21.71
C LEU A 176 0.33 -1.37 20.30
N GLU A 177 -0.85 -1.67 19.76
CA GLU A 177 -0.98 -2.21 18.41
C GLU A 177 -0.57 -1.17 17.34
N THR A 178 -0.89 0.12 17.55
CA THR A 178 -0.44 1.21 16.68
C THR A 178 1.09 1.33 16.72
N ALA A 179 1.69 1.33 17.91
CA ALA A 179 3.14 1.37 18.07
C ALA A 179 3.81 0.17 17.38
N ARG A 180 3.26 -1.03 17.54
CA ARG A 180 3.72 -2.23 16.87
C ARG A 180 3.66 -2.12 15.34
N ASN A 181 2.56 -1.61 14.80
CA ASN A 181 2.40 -1.42 13.37
C ASN A 181 3.38 -0.39 12.79
N ILE A 182 3.66 0.70 13.53
CA ILE A 182 4.69 1.69 13.17
C ILE A 182 6.07 1.03 13.13
N MET A 183 6.45 0.33 14.21
CA MET A 183 7.73 -0.38 14.26
C MET A 183 7.86 -1.44 13.17
N GLY A 184 6.77 -2.14 12.83
CA GLY A 184 6.75 -3.12 11.73
C GLY A 184 7.05 -2.49 10.38
N ARG A 185 6.45 -1.33 10.08
CA ARG A 185 6.72 -0.60 8.83
C ARG A 185 8.16 -0.12 8.74
N VAL A 186 8.70 0.43 9.83
CA VAL A 186 10.11 0.84 9.90
C VAL A 186 11.03 -0.37 9.78
N SER A 187 10.71 -1.48 10.43
CA SER A 187 11.47 -2.73 10.29
C SER A 187 11.51 -3.24 8.86
N SER A 188 10.41 -3.09 8.09
CA SER A 188 10.39 -3.45 6.67
C SER A 188 11.36 -2.60 5.85
N PHE A 189 11.50 -1.30 6.16
CA PHE A 189 12.51 -0.45 5.55
C PHE A 189 13.93 -0.95 5.86
N PHE A 190 14.23 -1.29 7.12
CA PHE A 190 15.54 -1.81 7.50
C PHE A 190 15.84 -3.19 6.89
N ASN A 191 14.83 -4.05 6.71
CA ASN A 191 14.99 -5.29 5.95
C ASN A 191 15.35 -5.01 4.48
N TRP A 192 14.73 -4.01 3.87
CA TRP A 192 15.08 -3.58 2.53
C TRP A 192 16.54 -3.07 2.46
N LEU A 193 16.99 -2.27 3.43
CA LEU A 193 18.39 -1.82 3.51
C LEU A 193 19.37 -3.00 3.57
N VAL A 194 19.03 -4.06 4.31
CA VAL A 194 19.83 -5.29 4.36
C VAL A 194 19.81 -6.01 3.01
N THR A 195 18.66 -6.14 2.38
CA THR A 195 18.53 -6.78 1.07
C THR A 195 19.30 -6.04 -0.03
N GLN A 196 19.36 -4.70 0.05
CA GLN A 196 20.10 -3.87 -0.90
C GLN A 196 21.60 -3.74 -0.56
N GLY A 197 22.08 -4.34 0.55
CA GLY A 197 23.48 -4.31 0.95
C GLY A 197 23.92 -3.03 1.67
N TYR A 198 23.00 -2.11 2.01
CA TYR A 198 23.32 -0.90 2.77
C TYR A 198 23.59 -1.18 4.26
N ARG A 199 23.16 -2.34 4.76
CA ARG A 199 23.39 -2.80 6.13
C ARG A 199 23.55 -4.31 6.16
N GLU A 200 24.23 -4.82 7.20
CA GLU A 200 24.37 -6.25 7.45
C GLU A 200 23.21 -6.81 8.27
N ASP A 201 22.60 -6.00 9.14
CA ASP A 201 21.53 -6.42 10.05
C ASP A 201 20.37 -5.44 10.11
N ASN A 202 19.22 -5.94 10.60
CA ASN A 202 18.05 -5.11 10.92
C ASN A 202 17.99 -4.86 12.44
N PRO A 203 18.26 -3.62 12.94
CA PRO A 203 18.26 -3.30 14.36
C PRO A 203 16.86 -3.38 15.00
N PHE A 204 15.79 -3.35 14.21
CA PHE A 204 14.40 -3.50 14.68
C PHE A 204 14.00 -4.95 14.92
N SER A 205 14.79 -5.92 14.44
CA SER A 205 14.47 -7.35 14.60
C SER A 205 14.37 -7.73 16.07
N GLY A 206 13.22 -8.30 16.45
CA GLY A 206 12.94 -8.77 17.81
C GLY A 206 12.66 -7.69 18.85
N VAL A 207 12.65 -6.38 18.48
CA VAL A 207 12.45 -5.26 19.43
C VAL A 207 11.00 -4.81 19.53
N ALA A 208 10.17 -5.05 18.51
CA ALA A 208 8.77 -4.62 18.51
C ALA A 208 7.99 -5.13 19.74
N PRO A 209 6.98 -4.38 20.25
CA PRO A 209 6.13 -4.84 21.33
C PRO A 209 5.51 -6.21 21.02
N ARG A 210 5.47 -7.11 22.00
CA ARG A 210 4.78 -8.41 21.83
C ARG A 210 3.27 -8.20 21.74
N ARG A 211 2.59 -9.01 20.97
CA ARG A 211 1.14 -9.05 20.94
C ARG A 211 0.64 -9.71 22.23
N VAL A 212 -0.14 -9.01 23.02
CA VAL A 212 -0.65 -9.53 24.31
C VAL A 212 -1.89 -10.39 24.07
N HIS A 213 -2.72 -10.03 23.10
CA HIS A 213 -3.96 -10.76 22.78
C HIS A 213 -4.05 -11.15 21.30
N SER A 214 -4.72 -12.25 21.00
CA SER A 214 -5.04 -12.59 19.62
C SER A 214 -6.11 -11.63 19.09
N ALA A 215 -6.08 -11.32 17.78
CA ALA A 215 -7.09 -10.46 17.16
C ALA A 215 -8.53 -10.98 17.33
N ARG A 216 -8.69 -12.28 17.64
CA ARG A 216 -9.98 -12.93 17.92
C ARG A 216 -10.55 -12.57 19.30
N SER A 217 -9.71 -12.24 20.29
CA SER A 217 -10.19 -11.89 21.64
C SER A 217 -10.65 -10.42 21.79
N GLU A 218 -10.34 -9.56 20.82
CA GLU A 218 -10.66 -8.12 20.89
C GLU A 218 -12.02 -7.78 20.24
N ARG A 219 -12.59 -8.66 19.47
CA ARG A 219 -13.87 -8.44 18.76
C ARG A 219 -14.76 -9.65 18.90
N SER A 220 -15.84 -9.49 19.65
CA SER A 220 -16.91 -10.48 19.68
C SER A 220 -17.78 -10.39 18.41
N PRO A 221 -18.25 -11.51 17.87
CA PRO A 221 -19.30 -11.47 16.85
C PRO A 221 -20.58 -10.89 17.44
N PHE A 222 -21.45 -10.35 16.60
CA PHE A 222 -22.81 -9.99 17.02
C PHE A 222 -23.57 -11.25 17.47
N THR A 223 -24.24 -11.14 18.60
CA THR A 223 -25.19 -12.16 19.08
C THR A 223 -26.52 -12.03 18.35
N ASP A 224 -27.37 -13.03 18.46
CA ASP A 224 -28.73 -12.95 17.90
C ASP A 224 -29.54 -11.78 18.47
N ASP A 225 -29.31 -11.46 19.74
CA ASP A 225 -30.00 -10.32 20.39
C ASP A 225 -29.45 -8.98 19.92
N ASP A 226 -28.12 -8.88 19.68
CA ASP A 226 -27.53 -7.70 19.03
C ASP A 226 -28.12 -7.50 17.62
N LEU A 227 -28.28 -8.59 16.84
CA LEU A 227 -28.88 -8.51 15.52
C LEU A 227 -30.36 -8.12 15.57
N LYS A 228 -31.14 -8.64 16.54
CA LYS A 228 -32.52 -8.22 16.75
C LYS A 228 -32.62 -6.73 17.08
N LEU A 229 -31.75 -6.22 17.93
CA LEU A 229 -31.69 -4.79 18.25
C LEU A 229 -31.34 -3.98 17.02
N LEU A 230 -30.26 -4.35 16.31
CA LEU A 230 -29.74 -3.64 15.15
C LEU A 230 -30.78 -3.53 14.03
N PHE A 231 -31.43 -4.66 13.70
CA PHE A 231 -32.39 -4.74 12.60
C PHE A 231 -33.84 -4.54 13.07
N GLY A 232 -34.09 -4.35 14.37
CA GLY A 232 -35.40 -4.06 14.95
C GLY A 232 -35.82 -2.58 14.96
N THR A 233 -34.97 -1.68 14.45
CA THR A 233 -35.22 -0.22 14.43
C THR A 233 -36.16 0.20 13.30
N ALA A 234 -36.70 1.41 13.37
CA ALA A 234 -37.54 2.00 12.33
C ALA A 234 -36.88 2.03 10.95
N LEU A 235 -35.52 2.15 10.91
CA LEU A 235 -34.76 2.10 9.68
C LEU A 235 -35.03 0.82 8.90
N TYR A 236 -35.11 -0.34 9.57
CA TYR A 236 -35.34 -1.64 8.91
C TYR A 236 -36.79 -2.04 8.87
N LYS A 237 -37.57 -1.78 9.93
CA LYS A 237 -38.99 -2.13 10.01
C LYS A 237 -39.86 -1.28 9.08
N ASP A 238 -39.61 0.05 9.13
CA ASP A 238 -40.45 1.02 8.42
C ASP A 238 -39.76 1.57 7.16
N LYS A 239 -38.52 1.08 6.87
CA LYS A 239 -37.68 1.52 5.77
C LYS A 239 -37.43 3.04 5.76
N VAL A 240 -37.23 3.63 6.97
CA VAL A 240 -36.95 5.06 7.16
C VAL A 240 -35.43 5.30 7.16
N TYR A 241 -34.91 5.76 6.03
CA TYR A 241 -33.49 6.07 5.85
C TYR A 241 -33.28 7.25 4.91
N ALA A 242 -32.20 8.00 5.11
CA ALA A 242 -31.86 9.11 4.25
C ALA A 242 -31.16 8.67 2.94
N HIS A 243 -30.50 7.53 2.98
CA HIS A 243 -29.76 6.98 1.84
C HIS A 243 -29.92 5.46 1.76
N ASP A 244 -30.11 4.92 0.57
CA ASP A 244 -30.29 3.48 0.32
C ASP A 244 -29.18 2.62 0.92
N TRP A 245 -27.93 3.09 0.91
CA TRP A 245 -26.79 2.36 1.45
C TRP A 245 -26.87 2.16 2.97
N GLN A 246 -27.60 2.99 3.72
CA GLN A 246 -27.79 2.83 5.17
C GLN A 246 -28.62 1.58 5.48
N TYR A 247 -29.56 1.28 4.63
CA TYR A 247 -30.39 0.07 4.72
C TYR A 247 -29.65 -1.17 4.18
N TRP A 248 -29.09 -1.06 2.97
CA TRP A 248 -28.59 -2.23 2.25
C TRP A 248 -27.19 -2.68 2.65
N LEU A 249 -26.25 -1.77 2.98
CA LEU A 249 -24.86 -2.19 3.26
C LEU A 249 -24.74 -3.09 4.51
N PRO A 250 -25.42 -2.83 5.64
CA PRO A 250 -25.38 -3.76 6.77
C PRO A 250 -26.01 -5.12 6.46
N LEU A 251 -27.14 -5.15 5.73
CA LEU A 251 -27.78 -6.40 5.30
C LEU A 251 -26.87 -7.19 4.34
N LEU A 252 -26.29 -6.52 3.33
CA LEU A 252 -25.33 -7.15 2.45
C LEU A 252 -24.10 -7.66 3.22
N GLY A 253 -23.62 -6.89 4.18
CA GLY A 253 -22.51 -7.32 5.05
C GLY A 253 -22.84 -8.59 5.83
N LEU A 254 -24.03 -8.66 6.41
CA LEU A 254 -24.51 -9.81 7.18
C LEU A 254 -24.62 -11.08 6.31
N TYR A 255 -25.31 -10.99 5.18
CA TYR A 255 -25.64 -12.16 4.36
C TYR A 255 -24.53 -12.59 3.39
N THR A 256 -23.55 -11.73 3.11
CA THR A 256 -22.46 -12.06 2.16
C THR A 256 -21.10 -12.27 2.82
N GLY A 257 -20.88 -11.71 4.01
CA GLY A 257 -19.56 -11.66 4.64
C GLY A 257 -18.52 -10.88 3.82
N ALA A 258 -18.94 -10.10 2.82
CA ALA A 258 -18.03 -9.32 2.00
C ALA A 258 -17.47 -8.12 2.78
N ARG A 259 -16.27 -7.66 2.37
CA ARG A 259 -15.66 -6.48 3.01
C ARG A 259 -16.47 -5.23 2.64
N LEU A 260 -16.56 -4.29 3.59
CA LEU A 260 -17.31 -3.05 3.37
C LEU A 260 -16.92 -2.33 2.07
N GLU A 261 -15.64 -2.22 1.75
CA GLU A 261 -15.19 -1.56 0.52
C GLU A 261 -15.57 -2.35 -0.73
N GLU A 262 -15.60 -3.69 -0.67
CA GLU A 262 -16.08 -4.54 -1.77
C GLU A 262 -17.56 -4.27 -2.04
N LEU A 263 -18.37 -4.14 -0.99
CA LEU A 263 -19.80 -3.82 -1.11
C LEU A 263 -20.05 -2.39 -1.58
N CYS A 264 -19.25 -1.42 -1.12
CA CYS A 264 -19.41 -0.02 -1.49
C CYS A 264 -19.09 0.26 -2.97
N GLN A 265 -18.26 -0.55 -3.60
CA GLN A 265 -17.88 -0.38 -5.01
C GLN A 265 -18.65 -1.29 -5.97
N LEU A 266 -19.68 -2.03 -5.50
CA LEU A 266 -20.54 -2.85 -6.35
C LEU A 266 -21.23 -1.99 -7.41
N LYS A 267 -21.18 -2.47 -8.64
CA LYS A 267 -21.97 -1.97 -9.77
C LYS A 267 -23.14 -2.91 -10.05
N VAL A 268 -24.18 -2.42 -10.70
CA VAL A 268 -25.34 -3.23 -11.11
C VAL A 268 -24.90 -4.43 -11.96
N ARG A 269 -23.91 -4.28 -12.83
CA ARG A 269 -23.35 -5.36 -13.67
C ARG A 269 -22.71 -6.51 -12.90
N ASP A 270 -22.39 -6.30 -11.62
CA ASP A 270 -21.77 -7.31 -10.77
C ASP A 270 -22.82 -8.30 -10.21
N PHE A 271 -24.10 -7.95 -10.35
CA PHE A 271 -25.21 -8.87 -10.08
C PHE A 271 -25.52 -9.68 -11.32
N LYS A 272 -25.35 -10.99 -11.22
CA LYS A 272 -25.47 -11.92 -12.34
C LYS A 272 -26.37 -13.10 -11.99
N VAL A 273 -26.78 -13.82 -13.03
CA VAL A 273 -27.59 -15.04 -12.89
C VAL A 273 -26.90 -16.15 -13.65
N THR A 274 -26.83 -17.34 -13.07
CA THR A 274 -26.42 -18.58 -13.74
C THR A 274 -27.29 -19.71 -13.21
N ASP A 275 -27.91 -20.48 -14.10
CA ASP A 275 -28.79 -21.62 -13.78
C ASP A 275 -29.90 -21.26 -12.75
N GLY A 276 -30.46 -20.07 -12.90
CA GLY A 276 -31.51 -19.55 -11.99
C GLY A 276 -30.99 -19.04 -10.64
N CYS A 277 -29.70 -19.16 -10.34
CA CYS A 277 -29.08 -18.65 -9.12
C CYS A 277 -28.54 -17.23 -9.32
N HIS A 278 -29.06 -16.28 -8.55
CA HIS A 278 -28.52 -14.92 -8.48
C HIS A 278 -27.24 -14.90 -7.64
N TYR A 279 -26.20 -14.23 -8.13
CA TYR A 279 -24.95 -14.07 -7.39
C TYR A 279 -24.33 -12.69 -7.61
N ILE A 280 -23.48 -12.29 -6.66
CA ILE A 280 -22.64 -11.10 -6.71
C ILE A 280 -21.24 -11.55 -7.12
N ASP A 281 -20.71 -10.97 -8.18
CA ASP A 281 -19.38 -11.24 -8.70
C ASP A 281 -18.39 -10.21 -8.14
N ILE A 282 -17.62 -10.61 -7.13
CA ILE A 282 -16.55 -9.77 -6.57
C ILE A 282 -15.29 -9.96 -7.40
N HIS A 283 -14.93 -8.95 -8.17
CA HIS A 283 -13.77 -8.99 -9.06
C HIS A 283 -12.97 -7.68 -9.00
N GLY A 284 -11.74 -7.71 -9.51
CA GLY A 284 -10.82 -6.56 -9.59
C GLY A 284 -10.43 -6.19 -11.01
N GLU A 285 -11.14 -6.71 -12.02
CA GLU A 285 -10.76 -6.57 -13.42
C GLU A 285 -11.33 -5.31 -14.08
N GLY A 286 -10.50 -4.70 -14.92
CA GLY A 286 -10.90 -3.80 -16.01
C GLY A 286 -11.25 -2.38 -15.65
N ASP A 287 -11.39 -2.04 -14.38
CA ASP A 287 -11.71 -0.69 -13.96
C ASP A 287 -10.71 -0.23 -12.89
N THR A 288 -10.02 0.85 -13.15
CA THR A 288 -9.10 1.49 -12.19
C THR A 288 -9.80 1.88 -10.87
N GLN A 289 -11.12 1.79 -10.83
CA GLN A 289 -11.95 2.14 -9.68
C GLN A 289 -12.29 0.94 -8.78
N ASN A 290 -12.32 -0.30 -9.30
CA ASN A 290 -12.60 -1.50 -8.52
C ASN A 290 -11.31 -2.16 -8.08
N ARG A 291 -11.00 -2.08 -6.77
CA ARG A 291 -9.80 -2.69 -6.19
C ARG A 291 -10.16 -3.77 -5.20
N VAL A 292 -9.75 -4.99 -5.49
CA VAL A 292 -9.70 -6.07 -4.50
C VAL A 292 -8.35 -6.04 -3.77
N LYS A 293 -8.37 -6.32 -2.47
CA LYS A 293 -7.15 -6.27 -1.64
C LYS A 293 -6.12 -7.35 -2.02
N THR A 294 -6.61 -8.51 -2.42
CA THR A 294 -5.78 -9.68 -2.78
C THR A 294 -6.47 -10.46 -3.91
N PRO A 295 -5.74 -11.19 -4.75
CA PRO A 295 -6.34 -12.07 -5.75
C PRO A 295 -7.34 -13.07 -5.16
N SER A 296 -7.11 -13.56 -3.93
CA SER A 296 -8.03 -14.44 -3.21
C SER A 296 -9.37 -13.78 -2.81
N SER A 297 -9.50 -12.47 -2.99
CA SER A 297 -10.78 -11.78 -2.78
C SER A 297 -11.74 -11.95 -3.94
N ILE A 298 -11.27 -12.35 -5.12
CA ILE A 298 -12.09 -12.60 -6.31
C ILE A 298 -12.93 -13.84 -6.05
N ARG A 299 -14.26 -13.67 -6.07
CA ARG A 299 -15.21 -14.75 -5.78
C ARG A 299 -16.62 -14.40 -6.20
N LYS A 300 -17.44 -15.42 -6.44
CA LYS A 300 -18.88 -15.32 -6.64
C LYS A 300 -19.57 -15.61 -5.31
N ILE A 301 -20.52 -14.78 -4.90
CA ILE A 301 -21.28 -14.93 -3.68
C ILE A 301 -22.77 -15.08 -4.07
N PRO A 302 -23.42 -16.22 -3.81
CA PRO A 302 -24.85 -16.37 -4.03
C PRO A 302 -25.64 -15.31 -3.25
N VAL A 303 -26.65 -14.71 -3.87
CA VAL A 303 -27.57 -13.78 -3.18
C VAL A 303 -28.49 -14.60 -2.31
N HIS A 304 -28.44 -14.33 -1.01
CA HIS A 304 -29.31 -15.01 -0.03
C HIS A 304 -30.79 -14.70 -0.30
N SER A 305 -31.68 -15.70 -0.10
CA SER A 305 -33.12 -15.56 -0.33
C SER A 305 -33.74 -14.38 0.41
N GLU A 306 -33.29 -14.11 1.65
CA GLU A 306 -33.80 -12.97 2.42
C GLU A 306 -33.47 -11.61 1.75
N LEU A 307 -32.35 -11.46 1.12
CA LEU A 307 -32.02 -10.22 0.37
C LEU A 307 -32.98 -10.09 -0.85
N ILE A 308 -33.32 -11.20 -1.49
CA ILE A 308 -34.27 -11.21 -2.60
C ILE A 308 -35.67 -10.84 -2.10
N ASN A 309 -36.13 -11.46 -1.00
CA ASN A 309 -37.43 -11.21 -0.37
C ASN A 309 -37.58 -9.74 0.09
N LEU A 310 -36.49 -9.13 0.56
CA LEU A 310 -36.43 -7.72 0.95
C LEU A 310 -36.48 -6.75 -0.24
N GLY A 311 -36.34 -7.26 -1.49
CA GLY A 311 -36.44 -6.48 -2.73
C GLY A 311 -35.09 -5.97 -3.26
N LEU A 312 -33.97 -6.63 -2.94
CA LEU A 312 -32.66 -6.21 -3.43
C LEU A 312 -32.62 -6.17 -4.97
N LEU A 313 -33.18 -7.17 -5.63
CA LEU A 313 -33.16 -7.26 -7.09
C LEU A 313 -33.98 -6.11 -7.75
N ASP A 314 -34.99 -5.60 -7.10
CA ASP A 314 -35.75 -4.44 -7.59
C ASP A 314 -34.90 -3.18 -7.55
N VAL A 315 -34.06 -3.03 -6.51
CA VAL A 315 -33.11 -1.91 -6.40
C VAL A 315 -32.05 -2.01 -7.47
N VAL A 316 -31.54 -3.20 -7.73
CA VAL A 316 -30.55 -3.47 -8.79
C VAL A 316 -31.14 -3.16 -10.16
N ASN A 317 -32.35 -3.66 -10.46
CA ASN A 317 -32.98 -3.53 -11.77
C ASN A 317 -33.45 -2.11 -12.11
N LYS A 318 -33.65 -1.24 -11.12
CA LYS A 318 -34.02 0.17 -11.32
C LYS A 318 -32.85 1.04 -11.79
N ARG A 319 -31.64 0.53 -11.86
CA ARG A 319 -30.43 1.30 -12.16
C ARG A 319 -29.75 0.81 -13.43
N SER A 320 -29.02 1.73 -14.08
CA SER A 320 -28.23 1.38 -15.26
C SER A 320 -27.06 0.45 -14.90
N ARG A 321 -26.78 -0.50 -15.79
CA ARG A 321 -25.81 -1.58 -15.60
C ARG A 321 -24.41 -1.12 -15.18
N GLU A 322 -23.95 0.02 -15.69
CA GLU A 322 -22.61 0.57 -15.40
C GLU A 322 -22.57 1.47 -14.16
N CYS A 323 -23.72 1.78 -13.56
CA CYS A 323 -23.79 2.60 -12.35
C CYS A 323 -23.36 1.81 -11.11
N PHE A 324 -22.78 2.52 -10.14
CA PHE A 324 -22.64 1.98 -8.79
C PHE A 324 -24.00 1.68 -8.18
N LEU A 325 -24.07 0.60 -7.39
CA LEU A 325 -25.28 0.25 -6.66
C LEU A 325 -25.66 1.35 -5.66
N PHE A 326 -24.66 2.02 -5.06
CA PHE A 326 -24.87 3.09 -4.11
C PHE A 326 -24.16 4.36 -4.55
N ASN A 327 -24.83 5.51 -4.41
CA ASN A 327 -24.22 6.82 -4.65
C ASN A 327 -23.38 7.24 -3.42
N LEU A 328 -22.13 6.81 -3.38
CA LEU A 328 -21.21 7.07 -2.28
C LEU A 328 -20.12 8.07 -2.71
N LYS A 329 -19.88 9.06 -1.85
CA LYS A 329 -18.77 9.99 -2.05
C LYS A 329 -17.45 9.34 -1.64
N ARG A 330 -16.47 9.35 -2.54
CA ARG A 330 -15.12 8.87 -2.27
C ARG A 330 -14.34 9.86 -1.39
N ILE A 331 -13.83 9.41 -0.27
CA ILE A 331 -12.98 10.20 0.65
C ILE A 331 -11.63 9.51 0.74
N ASN A 332 -10.56 10.22 0.39
CA ASN A 332 -9.19 9.68 0.36
C ASN A 332 -9.11 8.31 -0.34
N THR A 333 -9.69 8.21 -1.54
CA THR A 333 -9.76 6.98 -2.35
C THR A 333 -10.64 5.85 -1.77
N ASN A 334 -11.39 6.08 -0.69
CA ASN A 334 -12.20 5.07 0.01
C ASN A 334 -13.69 5.43 -0.06
N LEU A 335 -14.54 4.51 -0.54
CA LEU A 335 -16.00 4.66 -0.57
C LEU A 335 -16.62 4.28 0.78
N GLY A 336 -16.04 3.32 1.49
CA GLY A 336 -16.54 2.84 2.78
C GLY A 336 -16.34 3.79 3.96
N HIS A 337 -15.68 4.95 3.79
CA HIS A 337 -15.42 5.88 4.90
C HIS A 337 -16.71 6.41 5.56
N LEU A 338 -17.62 6.95 4.77
CA LEU A 338 -18.91 7.46 5.28
C LEU A 338 -19.78 6.35 5.86
N PRO A 339 -20.01 5.21 5.15
CA PRO A 339 -20.74 4.10 5.70
C PRO A 339 -20.16 3.56 7.02
N SER A 340 -18.85 3.41 7.11
CA SER A 340 -18.19 2.94 8.34
C SER A 340 -18.40 3.89 9.53
N LYS A 341 -18.27 5.20 9.29
CA LYS A 341 -18.51 6.22 10.32
C LYS A 341 -19.97 6.22 10.78
N TRP A 342 -20.89 6.20 9.82
CA TRP A 342 -22.32 6.15 10.11
C TRP A 342 -22.69 4.90 10.90
N PHE A 343 -22.27 3.72 10.45
CA PHE A 343 -22.57 2.46 11.13
C PHE A 343 -21.99 2.39 12.55
N SER A 344 -20.82 3.00 12.77
CA SER A 344 -20.25 3.10 14.12
C SER A 344 -21.10 3.96 15.05
N GLY A 345 -21.70 5.04 14.55
CA GLY A 345 -22.67 5.85 15.31
C GLY A 345 -24.00 5.13 15.52
N TYR A 346 -24.52 4.51 14.45
CA TYR A 346 -25.80 3.81 14.47
C TYR A 346 -25.87 2.66 15.48
N LYS A 347 -24.82 1.85 15.60
CA LYS A 347 -24.77 0.77 16.59
C LYS A 347 -24.52 1.23 18.04
N ALA A 348 -24.19 2.50 18.25
CA ALA A 348 -23.98 3.08 19.57
C ALA A 348 -25.20 3.86 20.08
N SER A 349 -26.17 4.12 19.20
CA SER A 349 -27.47 4.72 19.52
C SER A 349 -28.50 3.65 19.88
#